data_ecd452457b7969e0ecdc0d4f14d31e44
#
_entry.id   ecd452457b7969e0ecdc0d4f14d31e44
#
_cell.length_a   1.000
_cell.length_b   1.000
_cell.length_c   1.000
_cell.angle_alpha   90.00
_cell.angle_beta   90.00
_cell.angle_gamma   90.00
#
_symmetry.space_group_name_H-M   'P 1'
#
loop_
_entity.id
_entity.type
_entity.pdbx_description
1 polymer ?
#
loop_
_entity_poly.entity_id
_entity_poly.type
_entity_poly.pdbx_seq_one_letter_code
_entity_poly.pdbx_strand_id
1 'polypeptide(L)'
;MVKIDLHVHSKYSTRPSQWILKRIGCPESFTEPLQIYKIAKRKGMSLVTVTDHNTIAGAAEIAHLADTFVSEEITAYFPEDRCKVHILAFNITENQHHDIQKIRENIFDLADYLNQQQIINVVAHPLYGINDRFSTEHFERLLLLFKNFELNGARNPEQNRLLKFILSNLTDNDIQRLSEKYNIIPKFAEPWKKNLTGGSDDHSGLNIARTYTEI
;
A
#
# COMPACT_ATOMS: atom_id res chain seq x y z
N MET A 1 13.90 -18.62 -3.69
CA MET A 1 13.27 -17.33 -3.97
C MET A 1 11.89 -17.32 -3.33
N VAL A 2 11.59 -16.31 -2.54
CA VAL A 2 10.30 -16.13 -1.85
C VAL A 2 9.42 -15.23 -2.73
N LYS A 3 8.21 -15.67 -3.07
CA LYS A 3 7.25 -14.94 -3.90
C LYS A 3 6.04 -14.54 -3.07
N ILE A 4 5.65 -13.27 -3.17
CA ILE A 4 4.54 -12.71 -2.38
C ILE A 4 3.76 -11.73 -3.25
N ASP A 5 2.46 -11.91 -3.38
CA ASP A 5 1.57 -10.85 -3.83
C ASP A 5 1.22 -9.97 -2.62
N LEU A 6 1.75 -8.74 -2.62
CA LEU A 6 1.68 -7.84 -1.47
C LEU A 6 0.44 -6.95 -1.44
N HIS A 7 -0.47 -7.07 -2.44
CA HIS A 7 -1.65 -6.21 -2.53
C HIS A 7 -2.85 -6.99 -3.10
N VAL A 8 -3.70 -7.49 -2.23
CA VAL A 8 -4.89 -8.28 -2.59
C VAL A 8 -6.05 -7.97 -1.66
N HIS A 9 -7.26 -7.81 -2.20
CA HIS A 9 -8.46 -7.48 -1.45
C HIS A 9 -9.44 -8.64 -1.33
N SER A 10 -10.02 -8.78 -0.13
CA SER A 10 -11.07 -9.74 0.15
C SER A 10 -12.45 -9.07 0.28
N LYS A 11 -13.47 -9.87 0.54
CA LYS A 11 -14.85 -9.41 0.84
C LYS A 11 -14.94 -8.37 1.96
N TYR A 12 -13.89 -8.21 2.77
CA TYR A 12 -13.84 -7.21 3.84
C TYR A 12 -13.48 -5.80 3.34
N SER A 13 -13.06 -5.64 2.09
CA SER A 13 -13.00 -4.35 1.40
C SER A 13 -14.39 -3.94 0.93
N THR A 14 -15.16 -3.27 1.81
CA THR A 14 -16.60 -3.04 1.64
C THR A 14 -16.96 -1.69 1.00
N ARG A 15 -15.98 -0.78 0.81
CA ARG A 15 -16.25 0.60 0.37
C ARG A 15 -15.62 0.90 -0.98
N PRO A 16 -16.31 0.60 -2.11
CA PRO A 16 -15.78 0.91 -3.43
C PRO A 16 -15.51 2.40 -3.59
N SER A 17 -14.47 2.75 -4.35
CA SER A 17 -14.09 4.14 -4.65
C SER A 17 -15.16 4.87 -5.46
N GLN A 18 -15.89 4.16 -6.31
CA GLN A 18 -16.95 4.73 -7.15
C GLN A 18 -18.24 4.99 -6.35
N TRP A 19 -18.71 6.25 -6.37
CA TRP A 19 -19.88 6.70 -5.61
C TRP A 19 -21.17 5.93 -5.95
N ILE A 20 -21.33 5.52 -7.21
CA ILE A 20 -22.52 4.78 -7.67
C ILE A 20 -22.56 3.38 -7.04
N LEU A 21 -21.42 2.69 -6.96
CA LEU A 21 -21.32 1.37 -6.34
C LEU A 21 -21.60 1.45 -4.84
N LYS A 22 -21.12 2.51 -4.16
CA LYS A 22 -21.49 2.79 -2.77
C LYS A 22 -22.98 2.94 -2.58
N ARG A 23 -23.65 3.67 -3.49
CA ARG A 23 -25.08 3.96 -3.39
C ARG A 23 -25.96 2.74 -3.54
N ILE A 24 -25.53 1.76 -4.35
CA ILE A 24 -26.27 0.51 -4.56
C ILE A 24 -25.83 -0.61 -3.60
N GLY A 25 -24.91 -0.30 -2.63
CA GLY A 25 -24.43 -1.28 -1.64
C GLY A 25 -23.56 -2.40 -2.23
N CYS A 26 -22.96 -2.17 -3.40
CA CYS A 26 -22.06 -3.15 -4.01
C CYS A 26 -20.72 -3.16 -3.26
N PRO A 27 -20.25 -4.30 -2.73
CA PRO A 27 -18.93 -4.38 -2.12
C PRO A 27 -17.84 -4.20 -3.18
N GLU A 28 -16.65 -3.77 -2.74
CA GLU A 28 -15.49 -3.53 -3.61
C GLU A 28 -14.87 -4.84 -4.08
N SER A 29 -14.82 -5.85 -3.20
CA SER A 29 -14.34 -7.20 -3.50
C SER A 29 -15.32 -8.26 -2.95
N PHE A 30 -15.34 -9.43 -3.59
CA PHE A 30 -16.22 -10.55 -3.23
C PHE A 30 -15.43 -11.80 -2.84
N THR A 31 -14.09 -11.78 -2.97
CA THR A 31 -13.27 -12.98 -2.80
C THR A 31 -13.11 -13.32 -1.32
N GLU A 32 -13.42 -14.55 -0.96
CA GLU A 32 -13.20 -15.05 0.40
C GLU A 32 -11.70 -15.13 0.72
N PRO A 33 -11.24 -14.75 1.93
CA PRO A 33 -9.83 -14.81 2.31
C PRO A 33 -9.20 -16.20 2.11
N LEU A 34 -9.91 -17.25 2.48
CA LEU A 34 -9.45 -18.63 2.26
C LEU A 34 -9.30 -18.98 0.77
N GLN A 35 -10.14 -18.40 -0.10
CA GLN A 35 -10.01 -18.58 -1.54
C GLN A 35 -8.78 -17.83 -2.08
N ILE A 36 -8.51 -16.62 -1.59
CA ILE A 36 -7.27 -15.87 -1.91
C ILE A 36 -6.06 -16.73 -1.57
N TYR A 37 -5.99 -17.26 -0.34
CA TYR A 37 -4.92 -18.15 0.10
C TYR A 37 -4.72 -19.33 -0.87
N LYS A 38 -5.80 -20.06 -1.17
CA LYS A 38 -5.74 -21.23 -2.07
C LYS A 38 -5.26 -20.87 -3.48
N ILE A 39 -5.70 -19.73 -4.02
CA ILE A 39 -5.29 -19.27 -5.35
C ILE A 39 -3.82 -18.86 -5.34
N ALA A 40 -3.39 -18.06 -4.37
CA ALA A 40 -2.01 -17.62 -4.23
C ALA A 40 -1.04 -18.80 -4.09
N LYS A 41 -1.35 -19.77 -3.22
CA LYS A 41 -0.53 -20.98 -3.05
C LYS A 41 -0.48 -21.84 -4.33
N ARG A 42 -1.58 -22.01 -5.05
CA ARG A 42 -1.61 -22.71 -6.35
C ARG A 42 -0.78 -22.00 -7.42
N LYS A 43 -0.67 -20.68 -7.36
CA LYS A 43 0.16 -19.87 -8.27
C LYS A 43 1.62 -19.74 -7.81
N GLY A 44 2.02 -20.49 -6.76
CA GLY A 44 3.40 -20.60 -6.30
C GLY A 44 3.86 -19.49 -5.37
N MET A 45 2.93 -18.74 -4.74
CA MET A 45 3.31 -17.79 -3.70
C MET A 45 3.81 -18.50 -2.46
N SER A 46 4.98 -18.07 -1.98
CA SER A 46 5.62 -18.64 -0.77
C SER A 46 4.90 -18.15 0.48
N LEU A 47 4.59 -16.87 0.54
CA LEU A 47 3.83 -16.21 1.61
C LEU A 47 2.54 -15.62 1.05
N VAL A 48 1.52 -15.51 1.89
CA VAL A 48 0.20 -14.96 1.53
C VAL A 48 -0.25 -13.96 2.58
N THR A 49 -0.77 -12.85 2.12
CA THR A 49 -1.47 -11.87 2.95
C THR A 49 -2.73 -11.35 2.25
N VAL A 50 -3.55 -10.62 2.99
CA VAL A 50 -4.69 -9.85 2.49
C VAL A 50 -4.54 -8.43 3.01
N THR A 51 -4.80 -7.44 2.17
CA THR A 51 -4.58 -6.01 2.44
C THR A 51 -5.88 -5.22 2.29
N ASP A 52 -6.92 -5.62 3.01
CA ASP A 52 -8.21 -4.94 2.95
C ASP A 52 -8.13 -3.49 3.43
N HIS A 53 -8.99 -2.63 2.88
CA HIS A 53 -9.02 -1.21 3.22
C HIS A 53 -9.38 -0.96 4.68
N ASN A 54 -8.41 -0.42 5.46
CA ASN A 54 -8.56 0.00 6.85
C ASN A 54 -9.11 -1.09 7.79
N THR A 55 -8.83 -2.34 7.50
CA THR A 55 -9.21 -3.48 8.32
C THR A 55 -8.23 -4.65 8.14
N ILE A 56 -7.98 -5.35 9.21
CA ILE A 56 -7.19 -6.59 9.20
C ILE A 56 -8.07 -7.85 9.15
N ALA A 57 -9.40 -7.70 9.05
CA ALA A 57 -10.33 -8.83 9.21
C ALA A 57 -10.07 -9.97 8.21
N GLY A 58 -9.81 -9.64 6.94
CA GLY A 58 -9.51 -10.65 5.93
C GLY A 58 -8.19 -11.38 6.17
N ALA A 59 -7.16 -10.65 6.55
CA ALA A 59 -5.86 -11.24 6.90
C ALA A 59 -5.95 -12.08 8.20
N ALA A 60 -6.68 -11.60 9.21
CA ALA A 60 -6.89 -12.31 10.49
C ALA A 60 -7.66 -13.63 10.30
N GLU A 61 -8.63 -13.69 9.37
CA GLU A 61 -9.38 -14.92 9.07
C GLU A 61 -8.47 -16.06 8.63
N ILE A 62 -7.37 -15.77 7.94
CA ILE A 62 -6.42 -16.76 7.45
C ILE A 62 -5.12 -16.84 8.28
N ALA A 63 -4.97 -16.04 9.32
CA ALA A 63 -3.72 -15.96 10.11
C ALA A 63 -3.33 -17.28 10.80
N HIS A 64 -4.27 -18.22 10.94
CA HIS A 64 -4.02 -19.57 11.47
C HIS A 64 -3.38 -20.52 10.45
N LEU A 65 -3.32 -20.15 9.17
CA LEU A 65 -2.74 -20.97 8.11
C LEU A 65 -1.23 -20.73 8.02
N ALA A 66 -0.50 -21.75 7.54
CA ALA A 66 0.94 -21.64 7.33
C ALA A 66 1.28 -20.56 6.30
N ASP A 67 2.42 -19.93 6.48
CA ASP A 67 2.97 -18.95 5.53
C ASP A 67 2.07 -17.72 5.31
N THR A 68 1.33 -17.31 6.35
CA THR A 68 0.51 -16.09 6.32
C THR A 68 1.01 -15.03 7.31
N PHE A 69 0.66 -13.78 7.06
CA PHE A 69 0.89 -12.67 7.97
C PHE A 69 -0.20 -11.61 7.82
N VAL A 70 -0.44 -10.85 8.90
CA VAL A 70 -1.52 -9.86 8.96
C VAL A 70 -1.07 -8.54 8.35
N SER A 71 -1.90 -7.97 7.49
CA SER A 71 -1.63 -6.72 6.77
C SER A 71 -2.91 -5.94 6.52
N GLU A 72 -2.78 -4.68 6.16
CA GLU A 72 -3.90 -3.85 5.70
C GLU A 72 -3.46 -2.81 4.67
N GLU A 73 -4.38 -2.31 3.86
CA GLU A 73 -4.21 -1.09 3.08
C GLU A 73 -4.84 0.08 3.81
N ILE A 74 -4.00 0.99 4.29
CA ILE A 74 -4.39 2.15 5.08
C ILE A 74 -4.76 3.29 4.14
N THR A 75 -5.99 3.81 4.24
CA THR A 75 -6.37 5.07 3.62
C THR A 75 -5.89 6.22 4.50
N ALA A 76 -4.91 6.98 4.04
CA ALA A 76 -4.35 8.13 4.72
C ALA A 76 -4.63 9.43 3.97
N TYR A 77 -4.45 10.56 4.65
CA TYR A 77 -4.76 11.88 4.08
C TYR A 77 -3.65 12.88 4.36
N PHE A 78 -3.39 13.74 3.39
CA PHE A 78 -2.69 14.99 3.65
C PHE A 78 -3.66 15.94 4.36
N PRO A 79 -3.30 16.46 5.55
CA PRO A 79 -4.26 17.21 6.40
C PRO A 79 -4.70 18.53 5.80
N GLU A 80 -3.85 19.18 5.02
CA GLU A 80 -4.09 20.53 4.47
C GLU A 80 -5.20 20.58 3.44
N ASP A 81 -5.38 19.52 2.64
CA ASP A 81 -6.35 19.54 1.54
C ASP A 81 -7.17 18.25 1.42
N ARG A 82 -6.94 17.28 2.32
CA ARG A 82 -7.60 15.96 2.30
C ARG A 82 -7.29 15.16 1.04
N CYS A 83 -6.12 15.37 0.42
CA CYS A 83 -5.62 14.48 -0.62
C CYS A 83 -5.45 13.07 -0.06
N LYS A 84 -6.08 12.10 -0.72
CA LYS A 84 -6.11 10.70 -0.29
C LYS A 84 -4.98 9.91 -0.93
N VAL A 85 -4.28 9.13 -0.11
CA VAL A 85 -3.25 8.18 -0.52
C VAL A 85 -3.44 6.85 0.21
N HIS A 86 -2.91 5.77 -0.33
CA HIS A 86 -2.94 4.46 0.30
C HIS A 86 -1.54 4.00 0.68
N ILE A 87 -1.45 3.41 1.87
CA ILE A 87 -0.21 2.85 2.42
C ILE A 87 -0.47 1.40 2.84
N LEU A 88 0.26 0.47 2.27
CA LEU A 88 0.26 -0.91 2.73
C LEU A 88 1.11 -1.04 3.99
N ALA A 89 0.60 -1.71 5.01
CA ALA A 89 1.32 -2.04 6.23
C ALA A 89 1.33 -3.55 6.44
N PHE A 90 2.51 -4.13 6.70
CA PHE A 90 2.72 -5.57 6.73
C PHE A 90 3.16 -6.08 8.08
N ASN A 91 2.72 -7.31 8.41
CA ASN A 91 3.03 -8.04 9.64
C ASN A 91 2.72 -7.21 10.89
N ILE A 92 1.52 -6.65 10.91
CA ILE A 92 1.03 -5.82 12.02
C ILE A 92 0.22 -6.63 13.01
N THR A 93 0.24 -6.19 14.27
CA THR A 93 -0.61 -6.71 15.34
C THR A 93 -1.95 -5.97 15.39
N GLU A 94 -2.94 -6.54 16.08
CA GLU A 94 -4.24 -5.90 16.32
C GLU A 94 -4.10 -4.54 17.04
N ASN A 95 -3.19 -4.44 18.01
CA ASN A 95 -2.92 -3.17 18.70
C ASN A 95 -2.37 -2.11 17.75
N GLN A 96 -1.42 -2.49 16.88
CA GLN A 96 -0.88 -1.59 15.87
C GLN A 96 -1.97 -1.16 14.88
N HIS A 97 -2.84 -2.08 14.44
CA HIS A 97 -4.01 -1.71 13.64
C HIS A 97 -4.89 -0.66 14.34
N HIS A 98 -5.24 -0.88 15.61
CA HIS A 98 -6.04 0.09 16.36
C HIS A 98 -5.38 1.47 16.48
N ASP A 99 -4.07 1.53 16.67
CA ASP A 99 -3.35 2.80 16.72
C ASP A 99 -3.29 3.47 15.35
N ILE A 100 -3.04 2.72 14.28
CA ILE A 100 -3.08 3.20 12.90
C ILE A 100 -4.45 3.84 12.58
N GLN A 101 -5.57 3.20 12.98
CA GLN A 101 -6.90 3.74 12.71
C GLN A 101 -7.16 5.09 13.39
N LYS A 102 -6.51 5.40 14.53
CA LYS A 102 -6.63 6.71 15.21
C LYS A 102 -5.88 7.83 14.50
N ILE A 103 -4.73 7.52 13.88
CA ILE A 103 -3.79 8.52 13.36
C ILE A 103 -3.79 8.64 11.84
N ARG A 104 -4.34 7.69 11.08
CA ARG A 104 -4.29 7.64 9.60
C ARG A 104 -4.88 8.87 8.89
N GLU A 105 -5.65 9.69 9.59
CA GLU A 105 -6.21 10.93 9.05
C GLU A 105 -5.12 12.00 8.77
N ASN A 106 -3.88 11.79 9.24
CA ASN A 106 -2.70 12.59 8.99
C ASN A 106 -1.55 11.70 8.52
N ILE A 107 -1.14 11.85 7.25
CA ILE A 107 -0.07 11.05 6.63
C ILE A 107 1.29 11.22 7.34
N PHE A 108 1.56 12.39 7.92
CA PHE A 108 2.82 12.66 8.62
C PHE A 108 2.88 11.88 9.94
N ASP A 109 1.80 11.90 10.73
CA ASP A 109 1.70 11.14 11.99
C ASP A 109 1.76 9.64 11.71
N LEU A 110 1.09 9.18 10.63
CA LEU A 110 1.13 7.80 10.20
C LEU A 110 2.55 7.37 9.81
N ALA A 111 3.26 8.14 8.99
CA ALA A 111 4.62 7.82 8.57
C ALA A 111 5.58 7.75 9.76
N ASP A 112 5.42 8.67 10.71
CA ASP A 112 6.20 8.69 11.94
C ASP A 112 5.94 7.44 12.81
N TYR A 113 4.70 7.07 12.99
CA TYR A 113 4.31 5.88 13.73
C TYR A 113 4.85 4.60 13.10
N LEU A 114 4.63 4.42 11.77
CA LEU A 114 5.11 3.25 11.05
C LEU A 114 6.63 3.09 11.16
N ASN A 115 7.37 4.21 11.08
CA ASN A 115 8.82 4.20 11.23
C ASN A 115 9.26 3.89 12.67
N GLN A 116 8.65 4.51 13.69
CA GLN A 116 8.95 4.26 15.11
C GLN A 116 8.67 2.82 15.52
N GLN A 117 7.58 2.23 15.03
CA GLN A 117 7.19 0.84 15.28
C GLN A 117 7.93 -0.16 14.38
N GLN A 118 8.81 0.31 13.49
CA GLN A 118 9.53 -0.51 12.50
C GLN A 118 8.59 -1.39 11.64
N ILE A 119 7.38 -0.90 11.36
CA ILE A 119 6.40 -1.58 10.51
C ILE A 119 6.84 -1.47 9.05
N ILE A 120 6.97 -2.60 8.36
CA ILE A 120 7.23 -2.61 6.92
C ILE A 120 6.02 -2.02 6.21
N ASN A 121 6.27 -0.99 5.41
CA ASN A 121 5.22 -0.27 4.72
C ASN A 121 5.60 0.07 3.27
N VAL A 122 4.59 0.26 2.41
CA VAL A 122 4.77 0.56 0.98
C VAL A 122 3.71 1.57 0.56
N VAL A 123 4.09 2.60 -0.20
CA VAL A 123 3.12 3.49 -0.86
C VAL A 123 2.45 2.72 -1.99
N ALA A 124 1.16 2.45 -1.85
CA ALA A 124 0.37 1.73 -2.84
C ALA A 124 0.10 2.63 -4.07
N HIS A 125 0.14 2.04 -5.28
CA HIS A 125 -0.15 2.72 -6.57
C HIS A 125 0.17 4.23 -6.58
N PRO A 126 1.42 4.64 -6.33
CA PRO A 126 1.82 5.99 -5.90
C PRO A 126 1.57 7.10 -6.93
N LEU A 127 1.29 6.78 -8.18
CA LEU A 127 0.92 7.76 -9.22
C LEU A 127 -0.57 7.72 -9.58
N TYR A 128 -1.38 7.00 -8.80
CA TYR A 128 -2.82 6.96 -8.98
C TYR A 128 -3.53 7.93 -8.03
N GLY A 129 -4.20 8.93 -8.58
CA GLY A 129 -5.03 9.86 -7.79
C GLY A 129 -6.34 9.19 -7.37
N ILE A 130 -6.49 8.89 -6.08
CA ILE A 130 -7.70 8.25 -5.52
C ILE A 130 -8.86 9.25 -5.46
N ASN A 131 -8.54 10.50 -5.20
CA ASN A 131 -9.42 11.64 -5.36
C ASN A 131 -8.71 12.70 -6.21
N ASP A 132 -9.45 13.64 -6.78
CA ASP A 132 -8.96 14.63 -7.76
C ASP A 132 -7.99 15.67 -7.16
N ARG A 133 -7.40 15.40 -5.99
CA ARG A 133 -6.50 16.31 -5.26
C ARG A 133 -5.04 15.95 -5.35
N PHE A 134 -4.72 14.76 -5.87
CA PHE A 134 -3.33 14.31 -5.95
C PHE A 134 -2.51 15.15 -6.94
N SER A 135 -1.38 15.67 -6.49
CA SER A 135 -0.49 16.55 -7.26
C SER A 135 0.97 16.09 -7.17
N THR A 136 1.83 16.70 -7.96
CA THR A 136 3.29 16.51 -7.88
C THR A 136 3.83 16.78 -6.48
N GLU A 137 3.31 17.80 -5.79
CA GLU A 137 3.75 18.14 -4.44
C GLU A 137 3.43 17.05 -3.41
N HIS A 138 2.31 16.35 -3.55
CA HIS A 138 2.00 15.19 -2.72
C HIS A 138 2.99 14.05 -2.98
N PHE A 139 3.28 13.75 -4.26
CA PHE A 139 4.25 12.72 -4.61
C PHE A 139 5.66 13.05 -4.08
N GLU A 140 6.13 14.29 -4.24
CA GLU A 140 7.41 14.76 -3.71
C GLU A 140 7.51 14.56 -2.19
N ARG A 141 6.44 14.85 -1.45
CA ARG A 141 6.40 14.60 0.01
C ARG A 141 6.38 13.10 0.35
N LEU A 142 5.69 12.27 -0.44
CA LEU A 142 5.75 10.82 -0.25
C LEU A 142 7.17 10.27 -0.43
N LEU A 143 7.97 10.85 -1.34
CA LEU A 143 9.40 10.49 -1.49
C LEU A 143 10.21 10.78 -0.22
N LEU A 144 9.85 11.79 0.56
CA LEU A 144 10.51 12.12 1.83
C LEU A 144 10.03 11.25 3.00
N LEU A 145 8.77 10.85 2.98
CA LEU A 145 8.13 10.12 4.09
C LEU A 145 8.35 8.61 4.02
N PHE A 146 8.48 8.03 2.81
CA PHE A 146 8.49 6.57 2.60
C PHE A 146 9.70 6.10 1.78
N LYS A 147 10.14 4.87 2.08
CA LYS A 147 11.24 4.20 1.37
C LYS A 147 10.78 3.27 0.26
N ASN A 148 9.62 2.64 0.42
CA ASN A 148 9.14 1.58 -0.46
C ASN A 148 7.92 2.03 -1.27
N PHE A 149 7.89 1.66 -2.55
CA PHE A 149 6.86 2.06 -3.52
C PHE A 149 6.39 0.86 -4.33
N GLU A 150 5.10 0.82 -4.67
CA GLU A 150 4.50 -0.29 -5.39
C GLU A 150 4.50 -0.07 -6.91
N LEU A 151 4.86 -1.13 -7.64
CA LEU A 151 4.51 -1.34 -9.04
C LEU A 151 3.19 -2.13 -9.07
N ASN A 152 2.10 -1.45 -9.30
CA ASN A 152 0.76 -2.00 -9.14
C ASN A 152 0.27 -2.72 -10.39
N GLY A 153 -0.27 -3.93 -10.21
CA GLY A 153 -0.70 -4.80 -11.32
C GLY A 153 -2.08 -4.46 -11.92
N ALA A 154 -2.91 -3.69 -11.20
CA ALA A 154 -4.24 -3.29 -11.66
C ALA A 154 -4.27 -1.91 -12.34
N ARG A 155 -3.19 -1.13 -12.22
CA ARG A 155 -3.13 0.24 -12.74
C ARG A 155 -2.45 0.30 -14.11
N ASN A 156 -2.48 1.49 -14.73
CA ASN A 156 -1.87 1.71 -16.04
C ASN A 156 -0.36 1.38 -16.02
N PRO A 157 0.13 0.49 -16.90
CA PRO A 157 1.55 0.15 -17.00
C PRO A 157 2.48 1.35 -17.24
N GLU A 158 1.99 2.42 -17.87
CA GLU A 158 2.77 3.65 -18.06
C GLU A 158 3.09 4.33 -16.72
N GLN A 159 2.16 4.31 -15.76
CA GLN A 159 2.41 4.83 -14.41
C GLN A 159 3.55 4.05 -13.73
N ASN A 160 3.56 2.73 -13.87
CA ASN A 160 4.64 1.89 -13.34
C ASN A 160 6.00 2.19 -14.02
N ARG A 161 6.01 2.41 -15.34
CA ARG A 161 7.24 2.79 -16.07
C ARG A 161 7.75 4.16 -15.62
N LEU A 162 6.87 5.13 -15.53
CA LEU A 162 7.21 6.49 -15.05
C LEU A 162 7.73 6.45 -13.62
N LEU A 163 7.04 5.75 -12.72
CA LEU A 163 7.49 5.59 -11.33
C LEU A 163 8.90 4.99 -11.27
N LYS A 164 9.11 3.87 -11.96
CA LYS A 164 10.42 3.22 -12.01
C LYS A 164 11.50 4.16 -12.54
N PHE A 165 11.21 4.93 -13.58
CA PHE A 165 12.14 5.91 -14.13
C PHE A 165 12.49 6.99 -13.11
N ILE A 166 11.49 7.61 -12.46
CA ILE A 166 11.69 8.64 -11.44
C ILE A 166 12.56 8.09 -10.30
N LEU A 167 12.17 6.95 -9.71
CA LEU A 167 12.86 6.40 -8.54
C LEU A 167 14.29 5.91 -8.85
N SER A 168 14.54 5.44 -10.08
CA SER A 168 15.89 5.00 -10.50
C SER A 168 16.85 6.16 -10.78
N ASN A 169 16.33 7.38 -11.01
CA ASN A 169 17.12 8.57 -11.28
C ASN A 169 17.15 9.55 -10.10
N LEU A 170 16.52 9.21 -8.98
CA LEU A 170 16.47 10.05 -7.78
C LEU A 170 17.87 10.12 -7.14
N THR A 171 18.34 11.33 -6.86
CA THR A 171 19.68 11.59 -6.28
C THR A 171 19.58 12.13 -4.86
N ASP A 172 20.70 12.10 -4.12
CA ASP A 172 20.80 12.73 -2.80
C ASP A 172 20.50 14.23 -2.87
N ASN A 173 21.00 14.92 -3.90
CA ASN A 173 20.73 16.35 -4.11
C ASN A 173 19.24 16.64 -4.32
N ASP A 174 18.50 15.74 -5.00
CA ASP A 174 17.06 15.91 -5.14
C ASP A 174 16.35 15.79 -3.80
N ILE A 175 16.72 14.82 -2.98
CA ILE A 175 16.17 14.64 -1.64
C ILE A 175 16.49 15.86 -0.76
N GLN A 176 17.72 16.38 -0.79
CA GLN A 176 18.08 17.56 -0.03
C GLN A 176 17.22 18.77 -0.44
N ARG A 177 17.11 19.04 -1.74
CA ARG A 177 16.26 20.12 -2.27
C ARG A 177 14.81 19.99 -1.87
N LEU A 178 14.24 18.76 -1.94
CA LEU A 178 12.86 18.49 -1.52
C LEU A 178 12.69 18.66 0.00
N SER A 179 13.66 18.21 0.79
CA SER A 179 13.67 18.37 2.25
C SER A 179 13.64 19.84 2.65
N GLU A 180 14.44 20.68 2.00
CA GLU A 180 14.44 22.14 2.20
C GLU A 180 13.10 22.75 1.77
N LYS A 181 12.57 22.36 0.59
CA LYS A 181 11.30 22.87 0.05
C LYS A 181 10.11 22.63 0.99
N TYR A 182 10.04 21.43 1.59
CA TYR A 182 8.89 21.02 2.39
C TYR A 182 9.14 21.03 3.90
N ASN A 183 10.35 21.32 4.33
CA ASN A 183 10.79 21.21 5.73
C ASN A 183 10.49 19.82 6.31
N ILE A 184 10.76 18.76 5.53
CA ILE A 184 10.59 17.36 5.91
C ILE A 184 11.94 16.67 5.83
N ILE A 185 12.39 16.08 6.95
CA ILE A 185 13.62 15.30 7.01
C ILE A 185 13.28 13.82 6.96
N PRO A 186 13.76 13.07 5.94
CA PRO A 186 13.54 11.62 5.87
C PRO A 186 14.11 10.89 7.11
N LYS A 187 13.32 9.95 7.66
CA LYS A 187 13.67 9.20 8.88
C LYS A 187 14.24 7.81 8.59
N PHE A 188 14.82 7.60 7.42
CA PHE A 188 15.43 6.34 6.99
C PHE A 188 16.73 6.58 6.22
N ALA A 189 17.60 5.59 6.23
CA ALA A 189 18.93 5.70 5.59
C ALA A 189 18.81 5.70 4.05
N GLU A 190 19.74 6.42 3.39
CA GLU A 190 19.86 6.54 1.94
C GLU A 190 18.51 6.89 1.26
N PRO A 191 17.92 8.05 1.58
CA PRO A 191 16.55 8.39 1.19
C PRO A 191 16.34 8.51 -0.33
N TRP A 192 17.39 8.64 -1.11
CA TRP A 192 17.36 8.59 -2.58
C TRP A 192 17.28 7.16 -3.14
N LYS A 193 17.65 6.14 -2.37
CA LYS A 193 17.53 4.73 -2.78
C LYS A 193 16.17 4.20 -2.37
N LYS A 194 15.25 4.15 -3.32
CA LYS A 194 13.91 3.61 -3.11
C LYS A 194 13.84 2.14 -3.47
N ASN A 195 13.04 1.39 -2.73
CA ASN A 195 12.74 0.01 -3.04
C ASN A 195 11.42 -0.08 -3.83
N LEU A 196 11.35 -1.06 -4.74
CA LEU A 196 10.15 -1.35 -5.50
C LEU A 196 9.60 -2.72 -5.09
N THR A 197 8.30 -2.76 -4.87
CA THR A 197 7.54 -3.99 -4.63
C THR A 197 6.51 -4.18 -5.73
N GLY A 198 5.93 -5.38 -5.84
CA GLY A 198 4.82 -5.66 -6.75
C GLY A 198 3.63 -6.25 -6.00
N GLY A 199 2.44 -5.79 -6.36
CA GLY A 199 1.17 -6.31 -5.87
C GLY A 199 0.13 -6.31 -6.98
N SER A 200 -0.82 -7.25 -6.96
CA SER A 200 -1.84 -7.37 -8.00
C SER A 200 -2.97 -6.36 -7.87
N ASP A 201 -3.23 -5.84 -6.67
CA ASP A 201 -4.39 -4.99 -6.33
C ASP A 201 -5.70 -5.63 -6.82
N ASP A 202 -5.79 -6.97 -6.64
CA ASP A 202 -6.92 -7.74 -7.14
C ASP A 202 -8.14 -7.64 -6.22
N HIS A 203 -9.28 -7.33 -6.83
CA HIS A 203 -10.59 -7.24 -6.19
C HIS A 203 -11.56 -8.31 -6.69
N SER A 204 -11.14 -9.14 -7.65
CA SER A 204 -12.02 -10.03 -8.41
C SER A 204 -11.76 -11.52 -8.19
N GLY A 205 -10.63 -11.87 -7.58
CA GLY A 205 -10.14 -13.26 -7.52
C GLY A 205 -9.45 -13.75 -8.80
N LEU A 206 -9.45 -12.95 -9.87
CA LEU A 206 -8.96 -13.39 -11.19
C LEU A 206 -7.47 -13.10 -11.40
N ASN A 207 -6.99 -11.99 -10.86
CA ASN A 207 -5.63 -11.50 -11.08
C ASN A 207 -4.67 -11.73 -9.89
N ILE A 208 -5.13 -12.37 -8.81
CA ILE A 208 -4.27 -12.74 -7.66
C ILE A 208 -2.96 -13.34 -8.16
N ALA A 209 -1.82 -12.87 -7.63
CA ALA A 209 -0.48 -13.28 -8.00
C ALA A 209 -0.12 -13.08 -9.50
N ARG A 210 -0.81 -12.19 -10.20
CA ARG A 210 -0.41 -11.76 -11.55
C ARG A 210 0.81 -10.81 -11.49
N THR A 211 0.86 -10.01 -10.45
CA THR A 211 2.00 -9.15 -10.09
C THR A 211 2.39 -9.48 -8.66
N TYR A 212 3.66 -9.65 -8.40
CA TYR A 212 4.18 -10.06 -7.10
C TYR A 212 5.60 -9.55 -6.86
N THR A 213 6.03 -9.57 -5.64
CA THR A 213 7.41 -9.32 -5.22
C THR A 213 8.15 -10.65 -5.12
N GLU A 214 9.38 -10.68 -5.60
CA GLU A 214 10.31 -11.83 -5.49
C GLU A 214 11.56 -11.40 -4.73
N ILE A 215 11.91 -12.13 -3.66
CA ILE A 215 13.03 -11.87 -2.76
C ILE A 215 13.99 -13.08 -2.74
#